data_7b57e2e8020b3bba2d7b4992a373fa59
#
_entry.id   7b57e2e8020b3bba2d7b4992a373fa59
#
_cell.length_a   1.000
_cell.length_b   1.000
_cell.length_c   1.000
_cell.angle_alpha   90.00
_cell.angle_beta   90.00
_cell.angle_gamma   90.00
#
_symmetry.space_group_name_H-M   'P 1'
#
loop_
_entity.id
_entity.type
_entity.pdbx_description
1 polymer ?
#
loop_
_entity_poly.entity_id
_entity_poly.type
_entity_poly.pdbx_seq_one_letter_code
_entity_poly.pdbx_strand_id
1 'polypeptide(L)'
;YQFFDGNEVGRIYLKNDNTISFTLDTKAFDETLKFEGDNADQNNFLIANSLLQERYLSEDLLDSSEAEFLKTFDKLEVAYDSLKNTYKTLNAAYFLEQDNDFISMQKAYKAYFMGKLEMRKFFAKGTVSPTFSNYENFSGGTTSLSDFKGKYTYIDIWATWCGPCKVEIPYLKKLESKYHDRNIEFVSISVDDDRRSGTMEKAHADWKKMVAEKELTGVQLFTGTGWNADFIQDYKVSGIPRFILIDPNGNIVDADAPRPSSKKLITLFEELGI
;
A
#
# COMPACT_ATOMS: atom_id res chain seq x y z
N TYR A 1 23.85 -8.46 4.51
CA TYR A 1 23.60 -9.09 3.21
C TYR A 1 22.14 -9.51 3.10
N GLN A 2 21.74 -9.85 1.87
CA GLN A 2 20.41 -10.41 1.57
C GLN A 2 20.58 -11.64 0.69
N PHE A 3 19.71 -12.62 0.85
CA PHE A 3 19.54 -13.72 -0.09
C PHE A 3 18.07 -13.75 -0.57
N PHE A 4 17.86 -14.29 -1.75
CA PHE A 4 16.56 -14.35 -2.40
C PHE A 4 16.34 -15.77 -2.94
N ASP A 5 15.23 -16.39 -2.56
CA ASP A 5 14.92 -17.78 -2.96
C ASP A 5 14.14 -17.86 -4.29
N GLY A 6 13.79 -16.72 -4.86
CA GLY A 6 12.92 -16.60 -6.05
C GLY A 6 11.55 -15.97 -5.74
N ASN A 7 11.12 -15.96 -4.48
CA ASN A 7 9.88 -15.37 -4.01
C ASN A 7 10.11 -14.41 -2.84
N GLU A 8 10.96 -14.74 -1.88
CA GLU A 8 11.15 -14.01 -0.64
C GLU A 8 12.61 -13.63 -0.42
N VAL A 9 12.84 -12.58 0.38
CA VAL A 9 14.16 -12.02 0.67
C VAL A 9 14.48 -12.22 2.14
N GLY A 10 15.49 -13.03 2.43
CA GLY A 10 16.08 -13.17 3.76
C GLY A 10 17.23 -12.19 4.00
N ARG A 11 17.33 -11.63 5.20
CA ARG A 11 18.48 -10.84 5.65
C ARG A 11 19.49 -11.73 6.34
N ILE A 12 20.78 -11.52 6.07
CA ILE A 12 21.89 -12.26 6.70
C ILE A 12 22.90 -11.28 7.27
N TYR A 13 23.21 -11.45 8.55
CA TYR A 13 24.33 -10.80 9.21
C TYR A 13 25.57 -11.66 9.04
N LEU A 14 26.58 -11.16 8.32
CA LEU A 14 27.82 -11.87 8.03
C LEU A 14 29.03 -10.98 8.38
N LYS A 15 30.09 -11.61 8.87
CA LYS A 15 31.42 -11.01 9.03
C LYS A 15 32.43 -11.82 8.23
N ASN A 16 33.60 -11.22 7.95
CA ASN A 16 34.70 -11.93 7.31
C ASN A 16 35.06 -13.18 8.12
N ASP A 17 35.44 -14.24 7.43
CA ASP A 17 35.86 -15.53 7.98
C ASP A 17 34.78 -16.30 8.78
N ASN A 18 33.50 -15.88 8.71
CA ASN A 18 32.43 -16.63 9.33
C ASN A 18 31.90 -17.74 8.41
N THR A 19 31.63 -18.89 9.00
CA THR A 19 30.90 -20.00 8.38
C THR A 19 29.51 -20.08 8.98
N ILE A 20 28.49 -19.94 8.13
CA ILE A 20 27.08 -20.00 8.51
C ILE A 20 26.35 -21.00 7.62
N SER A 21 25.45 -21.75 8.21
CA SER A 21 24.46 -22.56 7.49
C SER A 21 23.05 -22.19 7.92
N PHE A 22 22.09 -22.45 7.08
CA PHE A 22 20.68 -22.26 7.43
C PHE A 22 19.81 -23.32 6.77
N THR A 23 18.66 -23.53 7.36
CA THR A 23 17.58 -24.39 6.86
C THR A 23 16.30 -23.60 6.78
N LEU A 24 15.48 -23.86 5.78
CA LEU A 24 14.15 -23.27 5.65
C LEU A 24 13.22 -24.20 4.84
N ASP A 25 11.92 -24.04 5.03
CA ASP A 25 10.89 -24.53 4.11
C ASP A 25 10.38 -23.33 3.30
N THR A 26 10.53 -23.38 1.97
CA THR A 26 10.10 -22.28 1.08
C THR A 26 8.60 -22.01 1.08
N LYS A 27 7.78 -22.87 1.71
CA LYS A 27 6.35 -22.67 1.88
C LYS A 27 6.00 -21.89 3.17
N ALA A 28 6.95 -21.80 4.10
CA ALA A 28 6.85 -21.09 5.37
C ALA A 28 8.22 -20.48 5.67
N PHE A 29 8.64 -19.54 4.80
CA PHE A 29 10.01 -19.06 4.73
C PHE A 29 10.48 -18.46 6.05
N ASP A 30 9.82 -17.41 6.52
CA ASP A 30 10.24 -16.68 7.72
C ASP A 30 10.05 -17.52 9.00
N GLU A 31 8.97 -18.31 9.09
CA GLU A 31 8.67 -19.13 10.27
C GLU A 31 9.62 -20.30 10.46
N THR A 32 10.26 -20.76 9.37
CA THR A 32 11.13 -21.96 9.41
C THR A 32 12.60 -21.66 9.20
N LEU A 33 12.94 -20.42 8.81
CA LEU A 33 14.32 -20.00 8.59
C LEU A 33 15.08 -20.04 9.92
N LYS A 34 16.10 -20.90 9.96
CA LYS A 34 16.96 -21.10 11.13
C LYS A 34 18.41 -21.15 10.73
N PHE A 35 19.22 -20.33 11.40
CA PHE A 35 20.65 -20.25 11.20
C PHE A 35 21.43 -21.03 12.25
N GLU A 36 22.56 -21.62 11.82
CA GLU A 36 23.52 -22.38 12.63
C GLU A 36 24.95 -21.95 12.25
N GLY A 37 25.88 -22.11 13.18
CA GLY A 37 27.30 -21.74 13.01
C GLY A 37 27.62 -20.34 13.55
N ASP A 38 28.58 -19.68 12.94
CA ASP A 38 29.04 -18.34 13.39
C ASP A 38 27.94 -17.29 13.20
N ASN A 39 27.74 -16.42 14.19
CA ASN A 39 26.69 -15.39 14.20
C ASN A 39 25.25 -15.95 14.03
N ALA A 40 25.00 -17.22 14.38
CA ALA A 40 23.67 -17.80 14.32
C ALA A 40 22.67 -17.04 15.18
N ASP A 41 23.06 -16.64 16.41
CA ASP A 41 22.19 -15.90 17.32
C ASP A 41 21.82 -14.53 16.77
N GLN A 42 22.75 -13.82 16.10
CA GLN A 42 22.45 -12.54 15.45
C GLN A 42 21.39 -12.69 14.36
N ASN A 43 21.54 -13.71 13.52
CA ASN A 43 20.62 -13.98 12.44
C ASN A 43 19.26 -14.49 12.93
N ASN A 44 19.24 -15.38 13.89
CA ASN A 44 18.00 -15.90 14.48
C ASN A 44 17.23 -14.79 15.23
N PHE A 45 17.95 -13.85 15.85
CA PHE A 45 17.32 -12.65 16.43
C PHE A 45 16.64 -11.79 15.36
N LEU A 46 17.29 -11.56 14.19
CA LEU A 46 16.69 -10.78 13.09
C LEU A 46 15.39 -11.40 12.61
N ILE A 47 15.36 -12.72 12.42
CA ILE A 47 14.14 -13.45 12.03
C ILE A 47 13.05 -13.32 13.10
N ALA A 48 13.40 -13.60 14.35
CA ALA A 48 12.45 -13.52 15.45
C ALA A 48 11.88 -12.10 15.62
N ASN A 49 12.69 -11.06 15.39
CA ASN A 49 12.26 -9.66 15.41
C ASN A 49 11.33 -9.34 14.22
N SER A 50 11.62 -9.85 13.01
CA SER A 50 10.74 -9.70 11.84
C SER A 50 9.36 -10.29 12.12
N LEU A 51 9.30 -11.55 12.54
CA LEU A 51 8.06 -12.24 12.90
C LEU A 51 7.30 -11.54 14.03
N LEU A 52 8.05 -10.98 15.00
CA LEU A 52 7.45 -10.18 16.07
C LEU A 52 6.75 -8.94 15.51
N GLN A 53 7.43 -8.20 14.62
CA GLN A 53 6.86 -7.02 13.99
C GLN A 53 5.63 -7.37 13.14
N GLU A 54 5.66 -8.40 12.32
CA GLU A 54 4.52 -8.86 11.53
C GLU A 54 3.30 -9.17 12.38
N ARG A 55 3.50 -9.84 13.53
CA ARG A 55 2.42 -10.17 14.46
C ARG A 55 1.68 -8.93 14.99
N TYR A 56 2.41 -7.84 15.25
CA TYR A 56 1.85 -6.64 15.86
C TYR A 56 1.48 -5.55 14.84
N LEU A 57 2.18 -5.48 13.71
CA LEU A 57 2.03 -4.43 12.70
C LEU A 57 1.22 -4.91 11.48
N SER A 58 0.08 -5.54 11.73
CA SER A 58 -0.83 -5.96 10.68
C SER A 58 -1.45 -4.76 9.93
N GLU A 59 -1.93 -4.99 8.71
CA GLU A 59 -2.67 -3.96 7.96
C GLU A 59 -3.92 -3.46 8.73
N ASP A 60 -4.57 -4.36 9.49
CA ASP A 60 -5.74 -4.01 10.30
C ASP A 60 -5.42 -2.97 11.39
N LEU A 61 -4.19 -2.95 11.90
CA LEU A 61 -3.76 -1.96 12.88
C LEU A 61 -3.85 -0.54 12.32
N LEU A 62 -3.61 -0.34 11.03
CA LEU A 62 -3.73 0.97 10.38
C LEU A 62 -5.18 1.48 10.30
N ASP A 63 -6.14 0.59 10.47
CA ASP A 63 -7.58 0.92 10.48
C ASP A 63 -8.15 1.06 11.90
N SER A 64 -7.35 0.79 12.94
CA SER A 64 -7.75 0.86 14.33
C SER A 64 -7.92 2.29 14.85
N SER A 65 -8.46 2.42 16.08
CA SER A 65 -8.47 3.69 16.79
C SER A 65 -7.05 4.09 17.24
N GLU A 66 -6.83 5.40 17.44
CA GLU A 66 -5.54 5.91 17.95
C GLU A 66 -5.13 5.24 19.28
N ALA A 67 -6.09 5.03 20.18
CA ALA A 67 -5.84 4.39 21.47
C ALA A 67 -5.43 2.92 21.32
N GLU A 68 -6.05 2.19 20.42
CA GLU A 68 -5.71 0.78 20.12
C GLU A 68 -4.36 0.67 19.45
N PHE A 69 -4.09 1.56 18.49
CA PHE A 69 -2.80 1.67 17.84
C PHE A 69 -1.66 1.88 18.85
N LEU A 70 -1.76 2.90 19.70
CA LEU A 70 -0.75 3.19 20.73
C LEU A 70 -0.56 2.02 21.69
N LYS A 71 -1.66 1.42 22.17
CA LYS A 71 -1.60 0.23 23.04
C LYS A 71 -0.90 -0.96 22.38
N THR A 72 -1.02 -1.11 21.07
CA THR A 72 -0.35 -2.18 20.32
C THR A 72 1.15 -1.92 20.25
N PHE A 73 1.58 -0.67 20.09
CA PHE A 73 2.99 -0.31 20.16
C PHE A 73 3.60 -0.54 21.54
N ASP A 74 2.89 -0.21 22.61
CA ASP A 74 3.35 -0.51 23.98
C ASP A 74 3.58 -2.02 24.16
N LYS A 75 2.66 -2.86 23.66
CA LYS A 75 2.83 -4.32 23.70
C LYS A 75 4.00 -4.80 22.85
N LEU A 76 4.22 -4.19 21.67
CA LEU A 76 5.34 -4.52 20.80
C LEU A 76 6.67 -4.19 21.47
N GLU A 77 6.79 -3.05 22.17
CA GLU A 77 7.99 -2.69 22.93
C GLU A 77 8.30 -3.72 24.04
N VAL A 78 7.30 -4.08 24.83
CA VAL A 78 7.45 -5.11 25.89
C VAL A 78 7.87 -6.47 25.27
N ALA A 79 7.29 -6.84 24.15
CA ALA A 79 7.62 -8.08 23.47
C ALA A 79 9.03 -8.06 22.85
N TYR A 80 9.47 -6.92 22.31
CA TYR A 80 10.82 -6.72 21.81
C TYR A 80 11.87 -6.81 22.93
N ASP A 81 11.64 -6.17 24.07
CA ASP A 81 12.53 -6.30 25.23
C ASP A 81 12.58 -7.73 25.77
N SER A 82 11.46 -8.43 25.78
CA SER A 82 11.41 -9.85 26.14
C SER A 82 12.23 -10.70 25.14
N LEU A 83 12.12 -10.41 23.85
CA LEU A 83 12.90 -11.08 22.81
C LEU A 83 14.41 -10.88 23.02
N LYS A 84 14.88 -9.66 23.29
CA LYS A 84 16.29 -9.38 23.60
C LYS A 84 16.79 -10.24 24.77
N ASN A 85 15.96 -10.40 25.80
CA ASN A 85 16.30 -11.19 26.97
C ASN A 85 16.46 -12.71 26.69
N THR A 86 15.97 -13.22 25.57
CA THR A 86 16.19 -14.62 25.17
C THR A 86 17.55 -14.83 24.49
N TYR A 87 18.15 -13.77 23.92
CA TYR A 87 19.43 -13.80 23.19
C TYR A 87 20.60 -13.25 24.02
N LYS A 88 20.80 -13.77 25.21
CA LYS A 88 21.81 -13.29 26.18
C LYS A 88 23.26 -13.39 25.70
N THR A 89 23.54 -14.15 24.66
CA THR A 89 24.85 -14.29 24.02
C THR A 89 25.23 -13.09 23.17
N LEU A 90 24.24 -12.26 22.76
CA LEU A 90 24.47 -11.08 21.95
C LEU A 90 24.99 -9.92 22.81
N ASN A 91 25.99 -9.20 22.28
CA ASN A 91 26.60 -8.10 22.99
C ASN A 91 25.82 -6.79 22.88
N ALA A 92 26.12 -5.84 23.78
CA ALA A 92 25.45 -4.55 23.83
C ALA A 92 25.59 -3.71 22.54
N ALA A 93 26.71 -3.84 21.81
CA ALA A 93 26.90 -3.09 20.57
C ALA A 93 25.96 -3.57 19.46
N TYR A 94 25.70 -4.89 19.38
CA TYR A 94 24.73 -5.44 18.46
C TYR A 94 23.30 -4.95 18.80
N PHE A 95 22.91 -5.01 20.07
CA PHE A 95 21.59 -4.51 20.49
C PHE A 95 21.43 -3.02 20.28
N LEU A 96 22.47 -2.21 20.43
CA LEU A 96 22.39 -0.77 20.15
C LEU A 96 22.00 -0.49 18.69
N GLU A 97 22.55 -1.26 17.74
CA GLU A 97 22.18 -1.16 16.31
C GLU A 97 20.72 -1.56 16.12
N GLN A 98 20.29 -2.72 16.67
CA GLN A 98 18.93 -3.19 16.55
C GLN A 98 17.89 -2.29 17.22
N ASP A 99 18.22 -1.69 18.37
CA ASP A 99 17.37 -0.74 19.07
C ASP A 99 17.17 0.55 18.24
N ASN A 100 18.22 1.04 17.56
CA ASN A 100 18.12 2.20 16.67
C ASN A 100 17.20 1.89 15.45
N ASP A 101 17.33 0.71 14.86
CA ASP A 101 16.48 0.27 13.76
C ASP A 101 15.02 0.14 14.21
N PHE A 102 14.78 -0.46 15.37
CA PHE A 102 13.47 -0.62 15.97
C PHE A 102 12.79 0.71 16.27
N ILE A 103 13.52 1.66 16.88
CA ILE A 103 13.03 3.04 17.15
C ILE A 103 12.71 3.77 15.84
N SER A 104 13.57 3.62 14.83
CA SER A 104 13.37 4.25 13.52
C SER A 104 12.14 3.70 12.81
N MET A 105 11.95 2.40 12.84
CA MET A 105 10.76 1.72 12.33
C MET A 105 9.50 2.20 13.06
N GLN A 106 9.49 2.20 14.41
CA GLN A 106 8.36 2.69 15.18
C GLN A 106 7.99 4.12 14.83
N LYS A 107 9.00 5.02 14.73
CA LYS A 107 8.77 6.42 14.37
C LYS A 107 8.13 6.55 12.99
N ALA A 108 8.64 5.82 12.01
CA ALA A 108 8.10 5.84 10.65
C ALA A 108 6.65 5.31 10.61
N TYR A 109 6.38 4.20 11.29
CA TYR A 109 5.06 3.59 11.31
C TYR A 109 4.03 4.46 12.05
N LYS A 110 4.43 5.06 13.21
CA LYS A 110 3.59 6.01 13.94
C LYS A 110 3.28 7.25 13.10
N ALA A 111 4.26 7.80 12.39
CA ALA A 111 4.05 8.93 11.49
C ALA A 111 3.09 8.59 10.35
N TYR A 112 3.23 7.40 9.75
CA TYR A 112 2.33 6.92 8.70
C TYR A 112 0.89 6.75 9.21
N PHE A 113 0.71 6.13 10.39
CA PHE A 113 -0.61 5.98 11.01
C PHE A 113 -1.26 7.33 11.31
N MET A 114 -0.51 8.26 11.92
CA MET A 114 -1.03 9.60 12.23
C MET A 114 -1.44 10.35 10.97
N GLY A 115 -0.66 10.25 9.89
CA GLY A 115 -1.03 10.81 8.60
C GLY A 115 -2.34 10.21 8.05
N LYS A 116 -2.53 8.88 8.16
CA LYS A 116 -3.80 8.23 7.78
C LYS A 116 -4.97 8.71 8.66
N LEU A 117 -4.75 8.85 9.96
CA LEU A 117 -5.78 9.30 10.90
C LEU A 117 -6.22 10.76 10.60
N GLU A 118 -5.27 11.64 10.31
CA GLU A 118 -5.56 13.01 9.87
C GLU A 118 -6.34 13.04 8.55
N MET A 119 -5.95 12.20 7.60
CA MET A 119 -6.67 12.05 6.33
C MET A 119 -8.11 11.60 6.55
N ARG A 120 -8.36 10.62 7.42
CA ARG A 120 -9.72 10.17 7.77
C ARG A 120 -10.54 11.26 8.44
N LYS A 121 -9.92 12.09 9.30
CA LYS A 121 -10.60 13.23 9.94
C LYS A 121 -10.92 14.32 8.91
N PHE A 122 -10.01 14.61 7.98
CA PHE A 122 -10.16 15.64 6.95
C PHE A 122 -11.20 15.22 5.89
N PHE A 123 -11.15 13.97 5.46
CA PHE A 123 -12.06 13.40 4.46
C PHE A 123 -13.08 12.45 5.13
N ALA A 124 -13.82 12.99 6.09
CA ALA A 124 -14.79 12.18 6.82
C ALA A 124 -15.89 11.64 5.88
N LYS A 125 -16.32 10.40 6.13
CA LYS A 125 -17.43 9.78 5.43
C LYS A 125 -18.67 10.70 5.45
N GLY A 126 -19.29 10.86 4.28
CA GLY A 126 -20.49 11.71 4.10
C GLY A 126 -20.16 13.18 3.79
N THR A 127 -18.91 13.63 3.85
CA THR A 127 -18.52 14.97 3.37
C THR A 127 -18.46 15.01 1.85
N VAL A 128 -18.67 16.20 1.27
CA VAL A 128 -18.62 16.38 -0.19
C VAL A 128 -17.20 16.09 -0.68
N SER A 129 -17.11 15.26 -1.72
CA SER A 129 -15.84 14.93 -2.37
C SER A 129 -15.25 16.11 -3.12
N PRO A 130 -13.91 16.33 -3.08
CA PRO A 130 -13.22 17.06 -4.13
C PRO A 130 -13.64 16.54 -5.52
N THR A 131 -13.60 17.41 -6.53
CA THR A 131 -14.08 17.09 -7.87
C THR A 131 -12.98 17.23 -8.91
N PHE A 132 -13.14 16.53 -10.02
CA PHE A 132 -12.37 16.77 -11.24
C PHE A 132 -13.30 17.11 -12.40
N SER A 133 -12.78 17.85 -13.36
CA SER A 133 -13.55 18.29 -14.54
C SER A 133 -12.72 18.14 -15.81
N ASN A 134 -13.35 17.60 -16.84
CA ASN A 134 -12.81 17.55 -18.21
C ASN A 134 -11.45 16.82 -18.32
N TYR A 135 -11.21 15.76 -17.54
CA TYR A 135 -10.05 14.90 -17.77
C TYR A 135 -10.20 14.14 -19.08
N GLU A 136 -9.13 14.04 -19.85
CA GLU A 136 -9.12 13.28 -21.11
C GLU A 136 -9.53 11.83 -20.87
N ASN A 137 -10.51 11.36 -21.64
CA ASN A 137 -10.95 9.98 -21.60
C ASN A 137 -10.28 9.17 -22.73
N PHE A 138 -9.74 8.01 -22.42
CA PHE A 138 -9.12 7.11 -23.40
C PHE A 138 -10.07 6.74 -24.53
N SER A 139 -11.35 6.59 -24.24
CA SER A 139 -12.41 6.28 -25.21
C SER A 139 -12.80 7.49 -26.10
N GLY A 140 -12.18 8.64 -25.84
CA GLY A 140 -12.44 9.90 -26.53
C GLY A 140 -13.24 10.90 -25.71
N GLY A 141 -13.07 12.19 -26.03
CA GLY A 141 -13.68 13.28 -25.29
C GLY A 141 -13.09 13.49 -23.90
N THR A 142 -13.89 14.06 -23.00
CA THR A 142 -13.50 14.33 -21.61
C THR A 142 -14.57 13.82 -20.66
N THR A 143 -14.17 13.58 -19.41
CA THR A 143 -15.05 13.11 -18.35
C THR A 143 -14.83 13.93 -17.08
N SER A 144 -15.89 14.19 -16.35
CA SER A 144 -15.91 14.85 -15.05
C SER A 144 -16.50 13.94 -13.98
N LEU A 145 -16.19 14.17 -12.72
CA LEU A 145 -16.79 13.38 -11.62
C LEU A 145 -18.33 13.47 -11.62
N SER A 146 -18.88 14.60 -12.04
CA SER A 146 -20.34 14.83 -12.15
C SER A 146 -21.04 13.86 -13.10
N ASP A 147 -20.33 13.28 -14.07
CA ASP A 147 -20.90 12.38 -15.06
C ASP A 147 -21.28 11.03 -14.45
N PHE A 148 -20.77 10.71 -13.25
CA PHE A 148 -21.07 9.50 -12.50
C PHE A 148 -22.15 9.69 -11.44
N LYS A 149 -22.81 10.84 -11.41
CA LYS A 149 -23.85 11.13 -10.43
C LYS A 149 -24.99 10.09 -10.50
N GLY A 150 -25.40 9.59 -9.34
CA GLY A 150 -26.38 8.51 -9.25
C GLY A 150 -25.77 7.12 -9.10
N LYS A 151 -24.45 6.97 -9.26
CA LYS A 151 -23.70 5.74 -9.07
C LYS A 151 -22.61 5.92 -8.03
N TYR A 152 -22.25 4.83 -7.34
CA TYR A 152 -20.98 4.79 -6.63
C TYR A 152 -19.83 4.93 -7.62
N THR A 153 -18.74 5.59 -7.22
CA THR A 153 -17.55 5.76 -8.06
C THR A 153 -16.33 5.26 -7.29
N TYR A 154 -15.76 4.15 -7.75
CA TYR A 154 -14.50 3.62 -7.22
C TYR A 154 -13.36 4.12 -8.09
N ILE A 155 -12.52 4.99 -7.52
CA ILE A 155 -11.44 5.67 -8.22
C ILE A 155 -10.11 5.00 -7.87
N ASP A 156 -9.33 4.63 -8.89
CA ASP A 156 -7.95 4.17 -8.83
C ASP A 156 -7.03 5.28 -9.34
N ILE A 157 -6.15 5.79 -8.50
CA ILE A 157 -5.11 6.76 -8.88
C ILE A 157 -3.81 5.98 -9.08
N TRP A 158 -3.28 6.02 -10.30
CA TRP A 158 -2.19 5.17 -10.75
C TRP A 158 -1.24 5.86 -11.73
N ALA A 159 -0.16 5.17 -12.13
CA ALA A 159 0.71 5.60 -13.23
C ALA A 159 1.38 4.39 -13.90
N THR A 160 1.82 4.56 -15.14
CA THR A 160 2.44 3.50 -15.95
C THR A 160 3.74 2.96 -15.37
N TRP A 161 4.48 3.77 -14.64
CA TRP A 161 5.73 3.41 -13.96
C TRP A 161 5.51 2.80 -12.56
N CYS A 162 4.29 2.82 -12.03
CA CYS A 162 3.96 2.35 -10.69
C CYS A 162 3.88 0.81 -10.66
N GLY A 163 4.90 0.16 -10.13
CA GLY A 163 4.93 -1.31 -9.98
C GLY A 163 3.77 -1.86 -9.15
N PRO A 164 3.54 -1.37 -7.91
CA PRO A 164 2.42 -1.81 -7.08
C PRO A 164 1.05 -1.58 -7.71
N CYS A 165 0.86 -0.50 -8.49
CA CYS A 165 -0.39 -0.27 -9.21
C CYS A 165 -0.65 -1.37 -10.25
N LYS A 166 0.40 -1.80 -10.97
CA LYS A 166 0.30 -2.87 -11.97
C LYS A 166 -0.07 -4.23 -11.38
N VAL A 167 0.28 -4.48 -10.13
CA VAL A 167 -0.12 -5.70 -9.39
C VAL A 167 -1.63 -5.72 -9.14
N GLU A 168 -2.26 -4.55 -8.96
CA GLU A 168 -3.71 -4.45 -8.72
C GLU A 168 -4.56 -4.58 -9.99
N ILE A 169 -4.00 -4.36 -11.18
CA ILE A 169 -4.74 -4.42 -12.46
C ILE A 169 -5.55 -5.71 -12.65
N PRO A 170 -5.02 -6.94 -12.44
CA PRO A 170 -5.81 -8.16 -12.63
C PRO A 170 -7.01 -8.26 -11.67
N TYR A 171 -6.87 -7.73 -10.47
CA TYR A 171 -7.95 -7.72 -9.47
C TYR A 171 -9.02 -6.67 -9.83
N LEU A 172 -8.59 -5.47 -10.28
CA LEU A 172 -9.48 -4.41 -10.74
C LEU A 172 -10.34 -4.90 -11.92
N LYS A 173 -9.74 -5.51 -12.94
CA LYS A 173 -10.46 -6.11 -14.08
C LYS A 173 -11.50 -7.17 -13.65
N LYS A 174 -11.17 -7.98 -12.63
CA LYS A 174 -12.13 -8.97 -12.07
C LYS A 174 -13.30 -8.28 -11.37
N LEU A 175 -13.03 -7.20 -10.62
CA LEU A 175 -14.09 -6.42 -9.96
C LEU A 175 -15.00 -5.75 -10.98
N GLU A 176 -14.43 -5.07 -11.98
CA GLU A 176 -15.19 -4.45 -13.06
C GLU A 176 -16.09 -5.46 -13.76
N SER A 177 -15.59 -6.65 -14.11
CA SER A 177 -16.38 -7.73 -14.69
C SER A 177 -17.47 -8.22 -13.75
N LYS A 178 -17.19 -8.34 -12.44
CA LYS A 178 -18.16 -8.83 -11.44
C LYS A 178 -19.29 -7.84 -11.18
N TYR A 179 -18.98 -6.54 -11.22
CA TYR A 179 -19.89 -5.47 -10.82
C TYR A 179 -20.41 -4.62 -11.99
N HIS A 180 -20.19 -5.02 -13.26
CA HIS A 180 -20.54 -4.22 -14.45
C HIS A 180 -22.03 -3.84 -14.54
N ASP A 181 -22.93 -4.71 -14.05
CA ASP A 181 -24.37 -4.47 -14.02
C ASP A 181 -24.86 -3.88 -12.69
N ARG A 182 -23.93 -3.45 -11.82
CA ARG A 182 -24.26 -2.90 -10.51
C ARG A 182 -24.20 -1.38 -10.53
N ASN A 183 -24.71 -0.76 -9.46
CA ASN A 183 -24.73 0.70 -9.32
C ASN A 183 -23.37 1.28 -8.93
N ILE A 184 -22.30 0.93 -9.67
CA ILE A 184 -20.94 1.41 -9.44
C ILE A 184 -20.21 1.62 -10.76
N GLU A 185 -19.41 2.68 -10.83
CA GLU A 185 -18.43 2.91 -11.90
C GLU A 185 -17.01 2.80 -11.37
N PHE A 186 -16.14 2.19 -12.17
CA PHE A 186 -14.70 2.08 -11.91
C PHE A 186 -13.96 3.08 -12.78
N VAL A 187 -13.20 3.95 -12.15
CA VAL A 187 -12.52 5.08 -12.80
C VAL A 187 -11.04 5.05 -12.45
N SER A 188 -10.19 4.87 -13.42
CA SER A 188 -8.73 4.91 -13.25
C SER A 188 -8.20 6.26 -13.74
N ILE A 189 -7.54 7.00 -12.85
CA ILE A 189 -6.97 8.32 -13.13
C ILE A 189 -5.46 8.22 -13.15
N SER A 190 -4.84 8.43 -14.32
CA SER A 190 -3.39 8.43 -14.47
C SER A 190 -2.79 9.77 -14.03
N VAL A 191 -1.77 9.69 -13.18
CA VAL A 191 -0.91 10.82 -12.79
C VAL A 191 0.47 10.76 -13.47
N ASP A 192 0.56 10.09 -14.60
CA ASP A 192 1.79 10.12 -15.40
C ASP A 192 2.15 11.57 -15.75
N ASP A 193 3.43 11.92 -15.63
CA ASP A 193 3.94 13.26 -15.84
C ASP A 193 5.33 13.26 -16.50
N ASP A 194 5.82 14.46 -16.80
CA ASP A 194 7.12 14.68 -17.42
C ASP A 194 8.31 14.32 -16.54
N ARG A 195 8.16 14.31 -15.21
CA ARG A 195 9.22 13.97 -14.24
C ARG A 195 9.74 12.54 -14.41
N ARG A 196 8.86 11.63 -14.79
CA ARG A 196 9.19 10.20 -15.01
C ARG A 196 9.37 9.87 -16.48
N SER A 197 8.57 10.48 -17.35
CA SER A 197 8.58 10.18 -18.79
C SER A 197 9.49 11.10 -19.60
N GLY A 198 9.96 12.21 -19.03
CA GLY A 198 10.81 13.22 -19.65
C GLY A 198 10.01 14.35 -20.31
N THR A 199 8.87 14.05 -20.94
CA THR A 199 7.91 15.06 -21.46
C THR A 199 6.47 14.63 -21.21
N MET A 200 5.54 15.59 -21.21
CA MET A 200 4.11 15.30 -21.08
C MET A 200 3.55 14.52 -22.27
N GLU A 201 4.04 14.79 -23.48
CA GLU A 201 3.65 14.06 -24.69
C GLU A 201 4.03 12.58 -24.56
N LYS A 202 5.22 12.30 -24.03
CA LYS A 202 5.67 10.93 -23.79
C LYS A 202 4.87 10.28 -22.67
N ALA A 203 4.58 10.96 -21.56
CA ALA A 203 3.73 10.47 -20.49
C ALA A 203 2.35 10.06 -21.01
N HIS A 204 1.75 10.90 -21.83
CA HIS A 204 0.46 10.64 -22.47
C HIS A 204 0.52 9.43 -23.44
N ALA A 205 1.57 9.34 -24.27
CA ALA A 205 1.76 8.22 -25.17
C ALA A 205 1.96 6.89 -24.43
N ASP A 206 2.76 6.90 -23.35
CA ASP A 206 2.99 5.74 -22.49
C ASP A 206 1.69 5.27 -21.81
N TRP A 207 0.88 6.22 -21.30
CA TRP A 207 -0.44 5.94 -20.75
C TRP A 207 -1.36 5.28 -21.78
N LYS A 208 -1.55 5.90 -22.97
CA LYS A 208 -2.38 5.34 -24.04
C LYS A 208 -1.94 3.94 -24.45
N LYS A 209 -0.65 3.76 -24.59
CA LYS A 209 -0.05 2.46 -24.93
C LYS A 209 -0.38 1.41 -23.89
N MET A 210 -0.19 1.72 -22.59
CA MET A 210 -0.44 0.75 -21.51
C MET A 210 -1.92 0.42 -21.38
N VAL A 211 -2.82 1.40 -21.48
CA VAL A 211 -4.27 1.15 -21.46
C VAL A 211 -4.66 0.17 -22.58
N ALA A 212 -4.17 0.38 -23.79
CA ALA A 212 -4.44 -0.50 -24.92
C ALA A 212 -3.81 -1.89 -24.77
N GLU A 213 -2.51 -1.97 -24.44
CA GLU A 213 -1.76 -3.25 -24.36
C GLU A 213 -2.24 -4.14 -23.21
N LYS A 214 -2.69 -3.56 -22.11
CA LYS A 214 -3.22 -4.29 -20.96
C LYS A 214 -4.72 -4.47 -21.03
N GLU A 215 -5.36 -3.95 -22.09
CA GLU A 215 -6.81 -4.00 -22.26
C GLU A 215 -7.53 -3.55 -20.98
N LEU A 216 -7.12 -2.36 -20.45
CA LEU A 216 -7.71 -1.84 -19.23
C LEU A 216 -9.17 -1.46 -19.50
N THR A 217 -10.06 -1.97 -18.64
CA THR A 217 -11.49 -1.73 -18.69
C THR A 217 -11.88 -0.57 -17.76
N GLY A 218 -13.17 -0.31 -17.59
CA GLY A 218 -13.63 0.85 -16.82
C GLY A 218 -13.35 2.18 -17.55
N VAL A 219 -13.50 3.27 -16.83
CA VAL A 219 -13.22 4.62 -17.35
C VAL A 219 -11.76 4.97 -17.12
N GLN A 220 -11.01 5.14 -18.19
CA GLN A 220 -9.57 5.46 -18.13
C GLN A 220 -9.34 6.93 -18.44
N LEU A 221 -8.82 7.67 -17.44
CA LEU A 221 -8.64 9.12 -17.51
C LEU A 221 -7.18 9.53 -17.37
N PHE A 222 -6.82 10.61 -18.06
CA PHE A 222 -5.50 11.23 -17.98
C PHE A 222 -5.65 12.66 -17.41
N THR A 223 -4.90 12.98 -16.35
CA THR A 223 -5.01 14.30 -15.69
C THR A 223 -4.48 15.45 -16.55
N GLY A 224 -3.49 15.18 -17.45
CA GLY A 224 -2.80 16.19 -18.24
C GLY A 224 -1.79 17.05 -17.48
N THR A 225 -1.82 17.02 -16.14
CA THR A 225 -0.93 17.77 -15.24
C THR A 225 -0.28 16.90 -14.17
N GLY A 226 -0.46 15.58 -14.27
CA GLY A 226 0.10 14.59 -13.35
C GLY A 226 -0.28 14.85 -11.90
N TRP A 227 0.71 14.87 -11.03
CA TRP A 227 0.55 15.14 -9.59
C TRP A 227 0.02 16.55 -9.26
N ASN A 228 0.13 17.51 -10.20
CA ASN A 228 -0.35 18.90 -9.98
C ASN A 228 -1.83 19.08 -10.32
N ALA A 229 -2.54 18.02 -10.71
CA ALA A 229 -3.99 18.08 -10.93
C ALA A 229 -4.73 18.43 -9.65
N ASP A 230 -5.71 19.34 -9.72
CA ASP A 230 -6.43 19.85 -8.55
C ASP A 230 -7.04 18.71 -7.72
N PHE A 231 -7.68 17.74 -8.33
CA PHE A 231 -8.25 16.58 -7.65
C PHE A 231 -7.19 15.79 -6.84
N ILE A 232 -5.99 15.63 -7.38
CA ILE A 232 -4.88 14.94 -6.72
C ILE A 232 -4.39 15.75 -5.52
N GLN A 233 -4.26 17.07 -5.68
CA GLN A 233 -3.84 17.99 -4.63
C GLN A 233 -4.91 18.12 -3.54
N ASP A 234 -6.17 18.27 -3.92
CA ASP A 234 -7.29 18.40 -3.00
C ASP A 234 -7.49 17.16 -2.14
N TYR A 235 -7.29 15.96 -2.71
CA TYR A 235 -7.27 14.71 -1.96
C TYR A 235 -5.94 14.44 -1.22
N LYS A 236 -4.98 15.38 -1.29
CA LYS A 236 -3.64 15.25 -0.66
C LYS A 236 -2.96 13.92 -1.00
N VAL A 237 -3.11 13.47 -2.24
CA VAL A 237 -2.52 12.21 -2.67
C VAL A 237 -1.00 12.38 -2.79
N SER A 238 -0.26 11.72 -1.91
CA SER A 238 1.21 11.77 -1.86
C SER A 238 1.88 10.48 -2.35
N GLY A 239 1.10 9.43 -2.64
CA GLY A 239 1.61 8.14 -3.10
C GLY A 239 0.55 7.34 -3.84
N ILE A 240 0.98 6.43 -4.72
CA ILE A 240 0.14 5.52 -5.49
C ILE A 240 0.62 4.05 -5.32
N PRO A 241 -0.29 3.06 -5.43
CA PRO A 241 -1.72 3.21 -5.77
C PRO A 241 -2.51 3.86 -4.64
N ARG A 242 -3.54 4.63 -4.99
CA ARG A 242 -4.50 5.21 -4.07
C ARG A 242 -5.91 4.95 -4.56
N PHE A 243 -6.78 4.50 -3.65
CA PHE A 243 -8.17 4.19 -3.98
C PHE A 243 -9.11 5.07 -3.20
N ILE A 244 -10.21 5.50 -3.84
CA ILE A 244 -11.22 6.39 -3.26
C ILE A 244 -12.60 5.84 -3.65
N LEU A 245 -13.52 5.82 -2.71
CA LEU A 245 -14.91 5.46 -2.97
C LEU A 245 -15.83 6.64 -2.66
N ILE A 246 -16.67 7.01 -3.64
CA ILE A 246 -17.62 8.12 -3.61
C ILE A 246 -19.02 7.57 -3.77
N ASP A 247 -19.99 8.12 -3.04
CA ASP A 247 -21.40 7.73 -3.09
C ASP A 247 -22.14 8.34 -4.31
N PRO A 248 -23.38 7.89 -4.62
CA PRO A 248 -24.19 8.42 -5.73
C PRO A 248 -24.52 9.92 -5.64
N ASN A 249 -24.38 10.53 -4.49
CA ASN A 249 -24.62 11.96 -4.28
C ASN A 249 -23.34 12.81 -4.44
N GLY A 250 -22.18 12.17 -4.62
CA GLY A 250 -20.87 12.83 -4.70
C GLY A 250 -20.21 13.06 -3.35
N ASN A 251 -20.61 12.33 -2.30
CA ASN A 251 -19.97 12.39 -1.00
C ASN A 251 -18.95 11.24 -0.83
N ILE A 252 -17.98 11.49 0.01
CA ILE A 252 -16.94 10.51 0.33
C ILE A 252 -17.56 9.34 1.12
N VAL A 253 -17.38 8.12 0.63
CA VAL A 253 -17.58 6.89 1.40
C VAL A 253 -16.30 6.52 2.14
N ASP A 254 -15.19 6.50 1.38
CA ASP A 254 -13.85 6.25 1.91
C ASP A 254 -12.80 6.93 1.02
N ALA A 255 -11.98 7.80 1.59
CA ALA A 255 -10.93 8.53 0.89
C ALA A 255 -9.61 7.73 0.77
N ASP A 256 -9.51 6.58 1.44
CA ASP A 256 -8.39 5.62 1.37
C ASP A 256 -8.97 4.19 1.30
N ALA A 257 -9.86 3.98 0.33
CA ALA A 257 -10.62 2.75 0.16
C ALA A 257 -9.70 1.51 0.00
N PRO A 258 -10.16 0.32 0.43
CA PRO A 258 -9.38 -0.89 0.28
C PRO A 258 -9.02 -1.18 -1.17
N ARG A 259 -7.85 -1.82 -1.37
CA ARG A 259 -7.33 -2.19 -2.69
C ARG A 259 -8.20 -3.24 -3.38
N PRO A 260 -8.19 -3.31 -4.73
CA PRO A 260 -8.91 -4.33 -5.48
C PRO A 260 -8.60 -5.77 -5.07
N SER A 261 -7.36 -6.06 -4.64
CA SER A 261 -6.95 -7.38 -4.15
C SER A 261 -7.46 -7.71 -2.73
N SER A 262 -7.93 -6.71 -1.98
CA SER A 262 -8.34 -6.87 -0.58
C SER A 262 -9.77 -7.41 -0.46
N LYS A 263 -9.97 -8.41 0.39
CA LYS A 263 -11.31 -8.91 0.75
C LYS A 263 -12.18 -7.84 1.42
N LYS A 264 -11.57 -6.86 2.12
CA LYS A 264 -12.27 -5.74 2.76
C LYS A 264 -13.06 -4.92 1.74
N LEU A 265 -12.60 -4.80 0.49
CA LEU A 265 -13.33 -4.06 -0.56
C LEU A 265 -14.65 -4.74 -0.90
N ILE A 266 -14.66 -6.07 -1.01
CA ILE A 266 -15.88 -6.84 -1.27
C ILE A 266 -16.87 -6.67 -0.13
N THR A 267 -16.41 -6.80 1.11
CA THR A 267 -17.23 -6.57 2.31
C THR A 267 -17.83 -5.15 2.30
N LEU A 268 -17.03 -4.14 1.98
CA LEU A 268 -17.49 -2.74 1.89
C LEU A 268 -18.58 -2.59 0.80
N PHE A 269 -18.43 -3.21 -0.37
CA PHE A 269 -19.43 -3.16 -1.43
C PHE A 269 -20.73 -3.86 -1.01
N GLU A 270 -20.64 -5.01 -0.32
CA GLU A 270 -21.80 -5.73 0.22
C GLU A 270 -22.57 -4.90 1.27
N GLU A 271 -21.84 -4.23 2.18
CA GLU A 271 -22.44 -3.32 3.17
C GLU A 271 -23.15 -2.12 2.55
N LEU A 272 -22.70 -1.68 1.38
CA LEU A 272 -23.31 -0.57 0.63
C LEU A 272 -24.44 -1.01 -0.32
N GLY A 273 -24.67 -2.31 -0.45
CA GLY A 273 -25.69 -2.85 -1.35
C GLY A 273 -25.34 -2.76 -2.84
N ILE A 274 -24.04 -2.70 -3.15
CA ILE A 274 -23.49 -2.65 -4.52
C ILE A 274 -23.49 -4.03 -5.15
#